data_8e83a4163fc3166f756de85219bfd313
#
_entry.id   8e83a4163fc3166f756de85219bfd313
#
_cell.length_a   1.000
_cell.length_b   1.000
_cell.length_c   1.000
_cell.angle_alpha   90.00
_cell.angle_beta   90.00
_cell.angle_gamma   90.00
#
_symmetry.space_group_name_H-M   'P 1'
#
loop_
_entity.id
_entity.type
_entity.pdbx_description
1 polymer ?
#
loop_
_entity_poly.entity_id
_entity_poly.type
_entity_poly.pdbx_seq_one_letter_code
_entity_poly.pdbx_strand_id
1 'polypeptide(L)'
;MFTGIIEEVGTLLATRKASKSESLTIEAPYVLQDAKVGDSIAVNGICLTATSISGNTFTADVMAETMRRTSLGTLHTGSKVNLERAMAAGGRFGGHIVSGHIDGTGTIANMEREENAVWVTIETTPQIMKYIIEKGSIAIDGISLTVATVST
;
A
#
# COMPACT_ATOMS: atom_id res chain seq x y z
N MET A 1 -1.24 11.50 -4.96
CA MET A 1 -0.45 10.72 -5.94
C MET A 1 0.81 10.18 -5.29
N PHE A 2 1.20 8.99 -5.69
CA PHE A 2 2.35 8.24 -5.17
C PHE A 2 3.17 7.69 -6.33
N THR A 3 4.27 7.06 -6.03
CA THR A 3 5.24 6.59 -7.03
C THR A 3 5.46 5.07 -6.98
N GLY A 4 5.02 4.41 -5.92
CA GLY A 4 5.32 3.00 -5.68
C GLY A 4 6.73 2.75 -5.15
N ILE A 5 7.41 3.78 -4.68
CA ILE A 5 8.70 3.64 -4.00
C ILE A 5 8.45 3.75 -2.48
N ILE A 6 8.62 2.63 -1.80
CA ILE A 6 8.40 2.56 -0.37
C ILE A 6 9.48 3.32 0.39
N GLU A 7 9.07 4.19 1.29
CA GLU A 7 9.98 5.00 2.08
C GLU A 7 10.26 4.39 3.46
N GLU A 8 9.31 3.64 3.99
CA GLU A 8 9.41 3.07 5.33
C GLU A 8 8.53 1.83 5.45
N VAL A 9 8.97 0.87 6.25
CA VAL A 9 8.12 -0.23 6.73
C VAL A 9 7.69 0.11 8.14
N GLY A 10 6.42 0.49 8.28
CA GLY A 10 5.81 0.81 9.57
C GLY A 10 5.21 -0.40 10.25
N THR A 11 4.65 -0.18 11.43
CA THR A 11 4.00 -1.22 12.24
C THR A 11 2.60 -0.78 12.64
N LEU A 12 1.61 -1.62 12.39
CA LEU A 12 0.26 -1.42 12.90
C LEU A 12 0.23 -1.67 14.41
N LEU A 13 -0.04 -0.63 15.19
CA LEU A 13 -0.06 -0.71 16.65
C LEU A 13 -1.45 -1.02 17.21
N ALA A 14 -2.49 -0.52 16.57
CA ALA A 14 -3.87 -0.69 17.05
C ALA A 14 -4.87 -0.51 15.91
N THR A 15 -6.00 -1.17 16.06
CA THR A 15 -7.19 -0.97 15.24
C THR A 15 -8.38 -0.70 16.16
N ARG A 16 -9.28 0.18 15.72
CA ARG A 16 -10.51 0.48 16.44
C ARG A 16 -11.68 0.52 15.47
N LYS A 17 -12.57 -0.45 15.62
CA LYS A 17 -13.78 -0.54 14.79
C LYS A 17 -14.84 0.45 15.25
N ALA A 18 -15.48 1.12 14.29
CA ALA A 18 -16.68 1.89 14.44
C ALA A 18 -17.77 1.32 13.50
N SER A 19 -18.96 1.90 13.49
CA SER A 19 -20.10 1.36 12.74
C SER A 19 -19.86 1.33 11.21
N LYS A 20 -19.14 2.32 10.66
CA LYS A 20 -18.92 2.48 9.21
C LYS A 20 -17.46 2.65 8.82
N SER A 21 -16.56 2.64 9.77
CA SER A 21 -15.14 2.84 9.56
C SER A 21 -14.32 2.07 10.59
N GLU A 22 -13.02 2.02 10.34
CA GLU A 22 -12.04 1.48 11.26
C GLU A 22 -10.86 2.45 11.34
N SER A 23 -10.43 2.79 12.53
CA SER A 23 -9.23 3.61 12.74
C SER A 23 -8.02 2.70 12.86
N LEU A 24 -6.98 3.02 12.10
CA LEU A 24 -5.68 2.35 12.16
C LEU A 24 -4.67 3.30 12.80
N THR A 25 -3.92 2.83 13.79
CA THR A 25 -2.79 3.56 14.39
C THR A 25 -1.50 2.88 13.97
N ILE A 26 -0.64 3.63 13.31
CA ILE A 26 0.57 3.10 12.64
C ILE A 26 1.79 3.86 13.15
N GLU A 27 2.82 3.12 13.56
CA GLU A 27 4.13 3.66 13.88
C GLU A 27 4.93 3.88 12.61
N ALA A 28 5.41 5.11 12.41
CA ALA A 28 6.07 5.56 11.18
C ALA A 28 7.06 6.70 11.45
N PRO A 29 8.15 6.47 12.18
CA PRO A 29 9.06 7.54 12.61
C PRO A 29 9.69 8.32 11.47
N TYR A 30 10.00 7.69 10.35
CA TYR A 30 10.59 8.36 9.19
C TYR A 30 9.59 9.21 8.42
N VAL A 31 8.47 8.62 8.03
CA VAL A 31 7.42 9.30 7.26
C VAL A 31 6.86 10.51 8.02
N LEU A 32 6.78 10.41 9.35
CA LEU A 32 6.21 11.47 10.19
C LEU A 32 7.17 12.61 10.51
N GLN A 33 8.42 12.60 10.02
CA GLN A 33 9.35 13.71 10.25
C GLN A 33 8.85 15.03 9.68
N ASP A 34 8.09 14.99 8.59
CA ASP A 34 7.54 16.18 7.94
C ASP A 34 6.03 16.10 7.62
N ALA A 35 5.38 15.00 7.98
CA ALA A 35 3.95 14.83 7.73
C ALA A 35 3.11 15.66 8.72
N LYS A 36 1.95 16.12 8.23
CA LYS A 36 0.96 16.88 8.99
C LYS A 36 -0.39 16.20 8.94
N VAL A 37 -1.23 16.48 9.92
CA VAL A 37 -2.64 16.09 9.88
C VAL A 37 -3.27 16.64 8.60
N GLY A 38 -3.99 15.78 7.89
CA GLY A 38 -4.56 16.06 6.58
C GLY A 38 -3.71 15.57 5.40
N ASP A 39 -2.45 15.21 5.62
CA ASP A 39 -1.62 14.64 4.57
C ASP A 39 -2.07 13.23 4.19
N SER A 40 -1.89 12.90 2.92
CA SER A 40 -2.10 11.54 2.41
C SER A 40 -0.83 10.72 2.58
N ILE A 41 -1.01 9.51 3.11
CA ILE A 41 0.05 8.51 3.25
C ILE A 41 -0.47 7.21 2.65
N ALA A 42 0.28 6.61 1.74
CA ALA A 42 -0.05 5.30 1.21
C ALA A 42 0.38 4.22 2.21
N VAL A 43 -0.57 3.39 2.60
CA VAL A 43 -0.36 2.23 3.48
C VAL A 43 -0.63 0.98 2.66
N ASN A 44 0.39 0.18 2.39
CA ASN A 44 0.31 -0.93 1.42
C ASN A 44 -0.31 -0.50 0.08
N GLY A 45 0.04 0.70 -0.38
CA GLY A 45 -0.47 1.28 -1.62
C GLY A 45 -1.85 1.93 -1.52
N ILE A 46 -2.49 1.90 -0.36
CA ILE A 46 -3.82 2.47 -0.14
C ILE A 46 -3.67 3.88 0.43
N CYS A 47 -4.19 4.87 -0.29
CA CYS A 47 -4.16 6.27 0.14
C CYS A 47 -5.05 6.46 1.37
N LEU A 48 -4.44 6.79 2.49
CA LEU A 48 -5.11 7.14 3.73
C LEU A 48 -4.76 8.58 4.13
N THR A 49 -5.69 9.25 4.79
CA THR A 49 -5.47 10.59 5.31
C THR A 49 -5.16 10.53 6.80
N ALA A 50 -4.05 11.12 7.21
CA ALA A 50 -3.71 11.22 8.62
C ALA A 50 -4.70 12.11 9.36
N THR A 51 -5.44 11.55 10.32
CA THR A 51 -6.43 12.28 11.13
C THR A 51 -5.85 12.78 12.45
N SER A 52 -4.82 12.11 12.95
CA SER A 52 -4.04 12.57 14.10
C SER A 52 -2.60 12.10 14.00
N ILE A 53 -1.69 12.85 14.57
CA ILE A 53 -0.26 12.53 14.67
C ILE A 53 0.17 12.77 16.10
N SER A 54 0.82 11.79 16.70
CA SER A 54 1.35 11.87 18.06
C SER A 54 2.72 11.17 18.12
N GLY A 55 3.79 11.94 18.28
CA GLY A 55 5.15 11.40 18.27
C GLY A 55 5.46 10.68 16.96
N ASN A 56 5.80 9.41 17.04
CA ASN A 56 6.13 8.56 15.90
C ASN A 56 4.93 7.78 15.34
N THR A 57 3.71 8.13 15.73
CA THR A 57 2.49 7.43 15.30
C THR A 57 1.53 8.37 14.59
N PHE A 58 0.80 7.83 13.63
CA PHE A 58 -0.36 8.51 13.04
C PHE A 58 -1.56 7.58 13.08
N THR A 59 -2.74 8.20 13.09
CA THR A 59 -4.02 7.51 12.97
C THR A 59 -4.69 7.91 11.68
N ALA A 60 -5.30 6.95 11.00
CA ALA A 60 -6.10 7.18 9.82
C ALA A 60 -7.40 6.39 9.92
N ASP A 61 -8.48 6.99 9.45
CA ASP A 61 -9.78 6.33 9.36
C ASP A 61 -9.95 5.69 7.99
N VAL A 62 -10.38 4.44 7.99
CA VAL A 62 -10.59 3.64 6.78
C VAL A 62 -12.04 3.23 6.71
N MET A 63 -12.70 3.46 5.58
CA MET A 63 -14.07 3.02 5.39
C MET A 63 -14.16 1.49 5.41
N ALA A 64 -15.26 0.97 5.96
CA ALA A 64 -15.48 -0.48 6.05
C ALA A 64 -15.38 -1.18 4.68
N GLU A 65 -15.82 -0.52 3.61
CA GLU A 65 -15.70 -1.04 2.25
C GLU A 65 -14.22 -1.21 1.83
N THR A 66 -13.38 -0.23 2.13
CA THR A 66 -11.93 -0.31 1.86
C THR A 66 -11.29 -1.45 2.66
N MET A 67 -11.67 -1.62 3.92
CA MET A 67 -11.19 -2.75 4.73
C MET A 67 -11.56 -4.09 4.13
N ARG A 68 -12.77 -4.23 3.59
CA ARG A 68 -13.25 -5.47 2.98
C ARG A 68 -12.60 -5.79 1.63
N ARG A 69 -12.30 -4.76 0.84
CA ARG A 69 -11.82 -4.91 -0.55
C ARG A 69 -10.32 -4.88 -0.72
N THR A 70 -9.59 -4.64 0.34
CA THR A 70 -8.13 -4.53 0.30
C THR A 70 -7.47 -5.47 1.30
N SER A 71 -6.16 -5.57 1.22
CA SER A 71 -5.37 -6.36 2.19
C SER A 71 -5.40 -5.76 3.61
N LEU A 72 -5.86 -4.53 3.80
CA LEU A 72 -5.96 -3.93 5.14
C LEU A 72 -6.84 -4.75 6.09
N GLY A 73 -7.89 -5.40 5.57
CA GLY A 73 -8.80 -6.21 6.37
C GLY A 73 -8.15 -7.47 6.98
N THR A 74 -7.00 -7.89 6.50
CA THR A 74 -6.25 -9.03 7.02
C THR A 74 -5.18 -8.63 8.04
N LEU A 75 -4.94 -7.34 8.23
CA LEU A 75 -3.94 -6.84 9.16
C LEU A 75 -4.38 -6.99 10.61
N HIS A 76 -3.42 -7.17 11.48
CA HIS A 76 -3.59 -7.23 12.92
C HIS A 76 -2.50 -6.42 13.62
N THR A 77 -2.65 -6.19 14.91
CA THR A 77 -1.62 -5.54 15.72
C THR A 77 -0.28 -6.26 15.56
N GLY A 78 0.77 -5.50 15.26
CA GLY A 78 2.10 -6.01 14.96
C GLY A 78 2.36 -6.24 13.46
N SER A 79 1.35 -6.19 12.59
CA SER A 79 1.56 -6.29 11.14
C SER A 79 2.47 -5.19 10.63
N LYS A 80 3.35 -5.54 9.71
CA LYS A 80 4.19 -4.59 8.99
C LYS A 80 3.44 -4.05 7.78
N VAL A 81 3.63 -2.77 7.51
CA VAL A 81 2.98 -2.07 6.39
C VAL A 81 4.00 -1.23 5.63
N ASN A 82 3.87 -1.23 4.32
CA ASN A 82 4.67 -0.39 3.44
C ASN A 82 4.09 1.02 3.41
N LEU A 83 4.93 2.02 3.62
CA LEU A 83 4.52 3.42 3.73
C LEU A 83 5.21 4.28 2.69
N GLU A 84 4.45 5.16 2.09
CA GLU A 84 4.93 6.19 1.17
C GLU A 84 4.14 7.48 1.41
N ARG A 85 4.83 8.61 1.54
CA ARG A 85 4.19 9.93 1.57
C ARG A 85 3.68 10.30 0.18
N ALA A 86 2.66 11.14 0.12
CA ALA A 86 2.24 11.73 -1.13
C ALA A 86 3.41 12.47 -1.80
N MET A 87 3.53 12.35 -3.12
CA MET A 87 4.60 12.96 -3.88
C MET A 87 4.55 14.49 -3.78
N ALA A 88 5.69 15.10 -3.51
CA ALA A 88 5.82 16.55 -3.54
C ALA A 88 5.65 17.11 -4.96
N ALA A 89 5.12 18.33 -5.07
CA ALA A 89 5.08 19.03 -6.34
C ALA A 89 6.52 19.21 -6.87
N GLY A 90 6.77 18.83 -8.11
CA GLY A 90 8.11 18.83 -8.70
C GLY A 90 8.96 17.60 -8.34
N GLY A 91 8.43 16.65 -7.59
CA GLY A 91 9.07 15.37 -7.31
C GLY A 91 9.18 14.48 -8.55
N ARG A 92 9.89 13.36 -8.40
CA ARG A 92 10.09 12.38 -9.48
C ARG A 92 9.22 11.15 -9.25
N PHE A 93 8.69 10.59 -10.33
CA PHE A 93 8.08 9.26 -10.32
C PHE A 93 9.16 8.20 -10.50
N GLY A 94 9.86 7.84 -9.43
CA GLY A 94 10.92 6.84 -9.48
C GLY A 94 10.42 5.42 -9.80
N GLY A 95 9.16 5.13 -9.50
CA GLY A 95 8.46 3.91 -9.92
C GLY A 95 7.55 4.19 -11.12
N HIS A 96 6.27 4.42 -10.88
CA HIS A 96 5.29 4.84 -11.89
C HIS A 96 4.20 5.71 -11.21
N ILE A 97 3.21 6.13 -11.97
CA ILE A 97 2.11 6.94 -11.43
C ILE A 97 1.16 6.02 -10.67
N VAL A 98 1.08 6.19 -9.35
CA VAL A 98 0.24 5.37 -8.45
C VAL A 98 -0.79 6.27 -7.78
N SER A 99 -2.08 5.96 -7.97
CA SER A 99 -3.18 6.76 -7.42
C SER A 99 -3.41 6.54 -5.93
N GLY A 100 -3.12 5.35 -5.43
CA GLY A 100 -3.49 4.93 -4.08
C GLY A 100 -4.91 4.38 -3.96
N HIS A 101 -5.59 4.16 -5.09
CA HIS A 101 -6.91 3.51 -5.15
C HIS A 101 -6.74 2.09 -5.67
N ILE A 102 -7.11 1.12 -4.85
CA ILE A 102 -6.86 -0.29 -5.09
C ILE A 102 -7.92 -0.87 -6.02
N ASP A 103 -7.49 -1.58 -7.07
CA ASP A 103 -8.38 -2.26 -8.01
C ASP A 103 -8.91 -3.60 -7.46
N GLY A 104 -8.16 -4.22 -6.58
CA GLY A 104 -8.53 -5.48 -5.95
C GLY A 104 -7.36 -6.14 -5.24
N THR A 105 -7.52 -7.42 -4.94
CA THR A 105 -6.52 -8.24 -4.26
C THR A 105 -6.13 -9.43 -5.11
N GLY A 106 -4.97 -9.97 -4.81
CA GLY A 106 -4.48 -11.23 -5.35
C GLY A 106 -3.86 -12.08 -4.25
N THR A 107 -3.50 -13.30 -4.59
CA THR A 107 -2.84 -14.23 -3.69
C THR A 107 -1.47 -14.59 -4.24
N ILE A 108 -0.44 -14.51 -3.41
CA ILE A 108 0.89 -14.98 -3.78
C ILE A 108 0.84 -16.51 -3.85
N ALA A 109 0.94 -17.03 -5.06
CA ALA A 109 0.92 -18.48 -5.32
C ALA A 109 2.31 -19.10 -5.17
N ASN A 110 3.37 -18.35 -5.53
CA ASN A 110 4.74 -18.82 -5.43
C ASN A 110 5.72 -17.65 -5.30
N MET A 111 6.82 -17.89 -4.61
CA MET A 111 7.98 -17.02 -4.57
C MET A 111 9.24 -17.85 -4.81
N GLU A 112 9.99 -17.50 -5.81
CA GLU A 112 11.21 -18.19 -6.19
C GLU A 112 12.37 -17.22 -6.32
N ARG A 113 13.48 -17.53 -5.68
CA ARG A 113 14.70 -16.72 -5.77
C ARG A 113 15.58 -17.25 -6.89
N GLU A 114 15.96 -16.36 -7.78
CA GLU A 114 16.89 -16.63 -8.87
C GLU A 114 18.00 -15.58 -8.83
N GLU A 115 19.17 -15.95 -8.37
CA GLU A 115 20.32 -15.06 -8.19
C GLU A 115 19.94 -13.79 -7.38
N ASN A 116 19.92 -12.64 -8.03
CA ASN A 116 19.58 -11.35 -7.43
C ASN A 116 18.10 -10.98 -7.59
N ALA A 117 17.30 -11.82 -8.23
CA ALA A 117 15.89 -11.58 -8.47
C ALA A 117 15.02 -12.46 -7.55
N VAL A 118 13.82 -11.99 -7.30
CA VAL A 118 12.75 -12.79 -6.68
C VAL A 118 11.57 -12.77 -7.66
N TRP A 119 11.21 -13.93 -8.16
CA TRP A 119 10.01 -14.12 -8.95
C TRP A 119 8.82 -14.29 -8.01
N VAL A 120 7.84 -13.44 -8.15
CA VAL A 120 6.60 -13.51 -7.37
C VAL A 120 5.46 -13.81 -8.34
N THR A 121 4.84 -14.97 -8.17
CA THR A 121 3.66 -15.38 -8.94
C THR A 121 2.42 -15.03 -8.14
N ILE A 122 1.54 -14.26 -8.75
CA ILE A 122 0.32 -13.78 -8.10
C ILE A 122 -0.89 -14.20 -8.92
N GLU A 123 -1.86 -14.80 -8.26
CA GLU A 123 -3.16 -15.13 -8.83
C GLU A 123 -4.18 -14.05 -8.46
N THR A 124 -4.98 -13.63 -9.41
CA THR A 124 -6.05 -12.67 -9.21
C THR A 124 -7.22 -12.96 -10.15
N THR A 125 -8.27 -12.16 -10.04
CA THR A 125 -9.50 -12.37 -10.80
C THR A 125 -9.37 -11.96 -12.27
N PRO A 126 -10.15 -12.55 -13.19
CA PRO A 126 -10.18 -12.15 -14.60
C PRO A 126 -10.49 -10.66 -14.80
N GLN A 127 -11.28 -10.06 -13.91
CA GLN A 127 -11.60 -8.63 -13.96
C GLN A 127 -10.37 -7.75 -13.79
N ILE A 128 -9.43 -8.17 -12.95
CA ILE A 128 -8.16 -7.46 -12.74
C ILE A 128 -7.16 -7.82 -13.85
N MET A 129 -7.08 -9.11 -14.22
CA MET A 129 -6.14 -9.60 -15.22
C MET A 129 -6.21 -8.85 -16.56
N LYS A 130 -7.40 -8.43 -16.99
CA LYS A 130 -7.58 -7.72 -18.27
C LYS A 130 -6.88 -6.36 -18.36
N TYR A 131 -6.46 -5.79 -17.22
CA TYR A 131 -5.73 -4.53 -17.17
C TYR A 131 -4.23 -4.71 -16.97
N ILE A 132 -3.77 -5.94 -16.77
CA ILE A 132 -2.37 -6.25 -16.53
C ILE A 132 -1.72 -6.64 -17.85
N ILE A 133 -0.68 -5.93 -18.22
CA ILE A 133 0.05 -6.18 -19.46
C ILE A 133 1.50 -6.55 -19.16
N GLU A 134 2.02 -7.48 -19.94
CA GLU A 134 3.42 -7.86 -19.86
C GLU A 134 4.34 -6.67 -20.13
N LYS A 135 5.41 -6.54 -19.36
CA LYS A 135 6.35 -5.40 -19.35
C LYS A 135 5.74 -4.07 -18.86
N GLY A 136 4.49 -4.08 -18.44
CA GLY A 136 3.87 -2.93 -17.78
C GLY A 136 4.30 -2.79 -16.32
N SER A 137 3.82 -1.73 -15.68
CA SER A 137 4.02 -1.47 -14.26
C SER A 137 2.77 -1.82 -13.46
N ILE A 138 2.96 -2.36 -12.27
CA ILE A 138 1.89 -2.66 -11.33
C ILE A 138 2.34 -2.28 -9.92
N ALA A 139 1.43 -1.78 -9.10
CA ALA A 139 1.69 -1.56 -7.68
C ALA A 139 1.08 -2.71 -6.86
N ILE A 140 1.91 -3.38 -6.07
CA ILE A 140 1.49 -4.47 -5.19
C ILE A 140 1.94 -4.14 -3.78
N ASP A 141 1.00 -4.04 -2.86
CA ASP A 141 1.23 -3.53 -1.51
C ASP A 141 2.02 -2.21 -1.50
N GLY A 142 1.73 -1.36 -2.48
CA GLY A 142 2.38 -0.07 -2.67
C GLY A 142 3.72 -0.10 -3.40
N ILE A 143 4.25 -1.28 -3.74
CA ILE A 143 5.55 -1.42 -4.39
C ILE A 143 5.37 -1.39 -5.91
N SER A 144 6.08 -0.48 -6.57
CA SER A 144 6.15 -0.44 -8.04
C SER A 144 6.95 -1.63 -8.56
N LEU A 145 6.32 -2.47 -9.34
CA LEU A 145 6.93 -3.67 -9.91
C LEU A 145 6.69 -3.74 -11.41
N THR A 146 7.59 -4.41 -12.10
CA THR A 146 7.43 -4.72 -13.52
C THR A 146 6.74 -6.06 -13.68
N VAL A 147 5.72 -6.11 -14.52
CA VAL A 147 5.06 -7.35 -14.92
C VAL A 147 5.98 -8.11 -15.89
N ALA A 148 6.59 -9.17 -15.42
CA ALA A 148 7.53 -9.94 -16.25
C ALA A 148 6.79 -10.76 -17.31
N THR A 149 5.76 -11.50 -16.87
CA THR A 149 4.91 -12.33 -17.74
C THR A 149 3.46 -12.29 -17.25
N VAL A 150 2.53 -12.53 -18.17
CA VAL A 150 1.12 -12.70 -17.87
C VAL A 150 0.67 -14.04 -18.45
N SER A 151 0.02 -14.87 -17.63
CA SER A 151 -0.57 -16.13 -18.06
C SER A 151 -2.06 -16.17 -17.72
N THR A 152 -2.83 -16.85 -18.54
CA THR A 152 -4.26 -17.05 -18.35
C THR A 152 -4.56 -18.43 -17.78
#